data_b0651c7bc5e71f1b5b9123c4f961de89
#
_entry.id   b0651c7bc5e71f1b5b9123c4f961de89
#
_cell.length_a   1.000
_cell.length_b   1.000
_cell.length_c   1.000
_cell.angle_alpha   90.00
_cell.angle_beta   90.00
_cell.angle_gamma   90.00
#
_symmetry.space_group_name_H-M   'P 1'
#
loop_
_entity.id
_entity.type
_entity.pdbx_description
1 polymer ?
#
loop_
_entity_poly.entity_id
_entity_poly.type
_entity_poly.pdbx_seq_one_letter_code
_entity_poly.pdbx_strand_id
1 'polypeptide(L)'
;EPVLEAKREEVRKLDELAHDVIFRAMDHGGHLCVMASEEAEGLIHIPSNYRRGKYVMVFDPLDGSSNIDANITIGTIFSIYRRLDESLDTPGTLEDILQPGYRQVCAGYAVYGSSTQLVYTTGMGVDVFTFDPTIGEFLLSHPQVRIPPSGKMYSINEGSYHLWDERLQQYIEYLKTPS
;
A
#
# COMPACT_ATOMS: atom_id res chain seq x y z
N GLU A 1 19.39 -23.97 8.96
CA GLU A 1 18.83 -23.04 9.98
C GLU A 1 19.56 -21.69 10.03
N PRO A 2 20.91 -21.57 10.26
CA PRO A 2 21.56 -20.25 10.37
C PRO A 2 21.46 -19.35 9.13
N VAL A 3 21.44 -19.93 7.93
CA VAL A 3 21.32 -19.18 6.66
C VAL A 3 19.90 -18.60 6.48
N LEU A 4 18.89 -19.33 6.90
CA LEU A 4 17.49 -18.85 6.87
C LEU A 4 17.25 -17.74 7.88
N GLU A 5 17.91 -17.82 9.04
CA GLU A 5 17.80 -16.82 10.10
C GLU A 5 18.50 -15.50 9.69
N ALA A 6 19.69 -15.59 9.09
CA ALA A 6 20.40 -14.43 8.53
C ALA A 6 19.59 -13.72 7.44
N LYS A 7 18.94 -14.48 6.54
CA LYS A 7 18.10 -13.91 5.49
C LYS A 7 16.85 -13.22 6.04
N ARG A 8 16.18 -13.79 7.03
CA ARG A 8 15.05 -13.14 7.70
C ARG A 8 15.44 -11.82 8.35
N GLU A 9 16.64 -11.76 8.92
CA GLU A 9 17.15 -10.53 9.51
C GLU A 9 17.48 -9.47 8.44
N GLU A 10 17.97 -9.86 7.26
CA GLU A 10 18.21 -8.94 6.13
C GLU A 10 16.90 -8.37 5.59
N VAL A 11 15.86 -9.21 5.42
CA VAL A 11 14.51 -8.75 4.99
C VAL A 11 13.96 -7.76 6.01
N ARG A 12 13.99 -8.08 7.28
CA ARG A 12 13.52 -7.18 8.35
C ARG A 12 14.25 -5.84 8.36
N LYS A 13 15.55 -5.80 8.12
CA LYS A 13 16.32 -4.56 8.01
C LYS A 13 15.88 -3.72 6.80
N LEU A 14 15.45 -4.36 5.71
CA LEU A 14 14.92 -3.67 4.54
C LEU A 14 13.54 -3.07 4.82
N ASP A 15 12.67 -3.79 5.52
CA ASP A 15 11.37 -3.29 5.98
C ASP A 15 11.55 -2.07 6.90
N GLU A 16 12.42 -2.16 7.90
CA GLU A 16 12.77 -1.06 8.80
C GLU A 16 13.33 0.15 8.04
N LEU A 17 14.20 -0.07 7.05
CA LEU A 17 14.74 1.01 6.22
C LEU A 17 13.66 1.68 5.38
N ALA A 18 12.79 0.90 4.74
CA ALA A 18 11.69 1.42 3.93
C ALA A 18 10.73 2.25 4.79
N HIS A 19 10.40 1.75 5.98
CA HIS A 19 9.62 2.48 6.98
C HIS A 19 10.26 3.83 7.33
N ASP A 20 11.54 3.83 7.70
CA ASP A 20 12.29 5.04 8.07
C ASP A 20 12.33 6.07 6.94
N VAL A 21 12.52 5.63 5.70
CA VAL A 21 12.55 6.52 4.53
C VAL A 21 11.19 7.21 4.35
N ILE A 22 10.09 6.47 4.42
CA ILE A 22 8.74 7.03 4.28
C ILE A 22 8.44 7.97 5.46
N PHE A 23 8.73 7.53 6.69
CA PHE A 23 8.51 8.35 7.88
C PHE A 23 9.21 9.70 7.75
N ARG A 24 10.52 9.70 7.47
CA ARG A 24 11.32 10.93 7.36
C ARG A 24 10.92 11.83 6.19
N ALA A 25 10.38 11.26 5.12
CA ALA A 25 9.84 12.03 4.00
C ALA A 25 8.52 12.75 4.35
N MET A 26 7.76 12.20 5.30
CA MET A 26 6.39 12.64 5.59
C MET A 26 6.25 13.42 6.91
N ASP A 27 7.15 13.25 7.88
CA ASP A 27 7.00 13.80 9.24
C ASP A 27 7.07 15.34 9.32
N HIS A 28 7.80 15.97 8.40
CA HIS A 28 8.09 17.43 8.42
C HIS A 28 7.30 18.24 7.37
N GLY A 29 6.54 17.56 6.49
CA GLY A 29 5.82 18.20 5.37
C GLY A 29 4.61 19.06 5.78
N GLY A 30 4.18 19.01 7.04
CA GLY A 30 3.06 19.81 7.56
C GLY A 30 1.68 19.39 7.03
N HIS A 31 1.57 18.23 6.38
CA HIS A 31 0.34 17.71 5.82
C HIS A 31 -0.34 16.69 6.72
N LEU A 32 0.43 15.90 7.47
CA LEU A 32 -0.05 14.80 8.31
C LEU A 32 -0.21 15.23 9.77
N CYS A 33 -1.16 14.61 10.46
CA CYS A 33 -1.32 14.72 11.92
C CYS A 33 -0.90 13.43 12.64
N VAL A 34 -0.99 12.30 11.97
CA VAL A 34 -0.61 10.98 12.48
C VAL A 34 -0.39 10.03 11.32
N MET A 35 0.43 9.02 11.53
CA MET A 35 0.62 7.90 10.62
C MET A 35 0.41 6.57 11.34
N ALA A 36 0.14 5.50 10.57
CA ALA A 36 0.25 4.12 11.01
C ALA A 36 0.97 3.32 9.93
N SER A 37 1.85 2.45 10.35
CA SER A 37 2.64 1.58 9.49
C SER A 37 2.48 0.13 9.94
N GLU A 38 2.55 -0.80 9.02
CA GLU A 38 2.58 -2.23 9.33
C GLU A 38 3.76 -2.59 10.23
N GLU A 39 4.90 -1.94 10.03
CA GLU A 39 6.14 -2.16 10.77
C GLU A 39 6.21 -1.46 12.15
N ALA A 40 5.17 -0.74 12.55
CA ALA A 40 5.17 -0.01 13.82
C ALA A 40 4.04 -0.43 14.75
N GLU A 41 4.36 -0.74 15.99
CA GLU A 41 3.35 -0.95 17.03
C GLU A 41 2.69 0.38 17.41
N GLY A 42 1.45 0.62 16.93
CA GLY A 42 0.65 1.77 17.32
C GLY A 42 0.78 3.00 16.42
N LEU A 43 0.40 4.14 16.97
CA LEU A 43 0.34 5.39 16.23
C LEU A 43 1.72 6.05 16.12
N ILE A 44 2.04 6.53 14.94
CA ILE A 44 3.24 7.32 14.68
C ILE A 44 2.85 8.79 14.68
N HIS A 45 3.13 9.47 15.76
CA HIS A 45 2.81 10.89 15.89
C HIS A 45 3.84 11.78 15.20
N ILE A 46 3.37 12.87 14.59
CA ILE A 46 4.24 13.89 14.04
C ILE A 46 5.00 14.57 15.19
N PRO A 47 6.34 14.67 15.12
CA PRO A 47 7.13 15.30 16.16
C PRO A 47 6.65 16.72 16.49
N SER A 48 6.72 17.11 17.76
CA SER A 48 6.14 18.37 18.26
C SER A 48 6.79 19.63 17.68
N ASN A 49 8.00 19.51 17.16
CA ASN A 49 8.73 20.59 16.48
C ASN A 49 8.28 20.80 15.02
N TYR A 50 7.44 19.92 14.47
CA TYR A 50 6.88 20.06 13.14
C TYR A 50 5.39 20.42 13.19
N ARG A 51 4.95 21.12 12.15
CA ARG A 51 3.54 21.50 11.99
C ARG A 51 2.71 20.25 11.65
N ARG A 52 1.58 20.09 12.32
CA ARG A 52 0.57 19.07 12.00
C ARG A 52 -0.36 19.56 10.89
N GLY A 53 -0.85 18.63 10.09
CA GLY A 53 -1.77 18.90 8.99
C GLY A 53 -3.13 18.26 9.16
N LYS A 54 -3.85 18.16 8.03
CA LYS A 54 -5.25 17.72 7.97
C LYS A 54 -5.42 16.25 7.60
N TYR A 55 -4.34 15.53 7.35
CA TYR A 55 -4.41 14.19 6.80
C TYR A 55 -3.78 13.16 7.73
N VAL A 56 -4.19 11.95 7.50
CA VAL A 56 -3.70 10.72 8.14
C VAL A 56 -3.17 9.83 7.04
N MET A 57 -2.04 9.19 7.27
CA MET A 57 -1.48 8.21 6.33
C MET A 57 -1.37 6.85 7.01
N VAL A 58 -1.88 5.82 6.32
CA VAL A 58 -1.70 4.42 6.69
C VAL A 58 -0.91 3.76 5.57
N PHE A 59 0.13 3.01 5.88
CA PHE A 59 0.98 2.41 4.86
C PHE A 59 1.63 1.11 5.32
N ASP A 60 1.89 0.25 4.35
CA ASP A 60 2.82 -0.85 4.42
C ASP A 60 4.04 -0.44 3.59
N PRO A 61 5.22 -0.29 4.21
CA PRO A 61 6.40 0.22 3.52
C PRO A 61 6.95 -0.75 2.48
N LEU A 62 6.78 -2.07 2.69
CA LEU A 62 7.35 -3.08 1.79
C LEU A 62 6.49 -4.36 1.74
N ASP A 63 5.26 -4.22 1.23
CA ASP A 63 4.31 -5.32 1.06
C ASP A 63 4.90 -6.47 0.22
N GLY A 64 4.77 -7.68 0.73
CA GLY A 64 5.31 -8.87 0.11
C GLY A 64 6.78 -9.15 0.44
N SER A 65 7.38 -8.49 1.42
CA SER A 65 8.79 -8.64 1.81
C SER A 65 9.18 -10.10 2.09
N SER A 66 8.28 -10.93 2.60
CA SER A 66 8.48 -12.38 2.82
C SER A 66 8.78 -13.15 1.52
N ASN A 67 8.52 -12.60 0.35
CA ASN A 67 8.72 -13.21 -0.96
C ASN A 67 9.99 -12.72 -1.68
N ILE A 68 10.80 -11.87 -1.05
CA ILE A 68 12.04 -11.32 -1.64
C ILE A 68 12.98 -12.44 -2.08
N ASP A 69 13.14 -13.48 -1.25
CA ASP A 69 13.99 -14.63 -1.56
C ASP A 69 13.54 -15.43 -2.80
N ALA A 70 12.24 -15.38 -3.12
CA ALA A 70 11.67 -16.01 -4.29
C ALA A 70 11.71 -15.10 -5.53
N ASN A 71 12.30 -13.91 -5.41
CA ASN A 71 12.35 -12.88 -6.47
C ASN A 71 10.95 -12.52 -7.02
N ILE A 72 9.94 -12.55 -6.16
CA ILE A 72 8.60 -12.11 -6.49
C ILE A 72 8.53 -10.59 -6.29
N THR A 73 7.77 -9.93 -7.15
CA THR A 73 7.55 -8.48 -7.09
C THR A 73 6.99 -8.06 -5.73
N ILE A 74 7.59 -7.04 -5.15
CA ILE A 74 7.18 -6.40 -3.90
C ILE A 74 6.71 -4.98 -4.16
N GLY A 75 6.12 -4.34 -3.17
CA GLY A 75 5.61 -3.00 -3.35
C GLY A 75 5.47 -2.22 -2.05
N THR A 76 5.11 -0.95 -2.18
CA THR A 76 4.66 -0.10 -1.07
C THR A 76 3.18 0.18 -1.28
N ILE A 77 2.36 0.07 -0.25
CA ILE A 77 0.94 0.42 -0.34
C ILE A 77 0.61 1.53 0.67
N PHE A 78 -0.24 2.47 0.29
CA PHE A 78 -0.63 3.57 1.17
C PHE A 78 -2.08 3.99 0.98
N SER A 79 -2.61 4.59 2.03
CA SER A 79 -3.95 5.15 2.11
C SER A 79 -3.93 6.46 2.88
N ILE A 80 -4.62 7.47 2.39
CA ILE A 80 -4.71 8.79 3.01
C ILE A 80 -6.16 9.09 3.33
N TYR A 81 -6.40 9.51 4.58
CA TYR A 81 -7.69 9.98 5.07
C TYR A 81 -7.60 11.44 5.51
N ARG A 82 -8.74 12.09 5.56
CA ARG A 82 -8.84 13.36 6.25
C ARG A 82 -9.08 13.09 7.72
N ARG A 83 -8.40 13.83 8.62
CA ARG A 83 -8.65 13.75 10.06
C ARG A 83 -10.10 14.14 10.38
N LEU A 84 -10.63 13.59 11.47
CA LEU A 84 -12.01 13.84 11.90
C LEU A 84 -12.18 15.19 12.60
N ASP A 85 -11.17 15.60 13.38
CA ASP A 85 -11.16 16.91 14.05
C ASP A 85 -10.47 17.96 13.17
N GLU A 86 -11.06 19.14 13.04
CA GLU A 86 -10.48 20.25 12.26
C GLU A 86 -9.36 20.99 13.00
N SER A 87 -9.18 20.76 14.31
CA SER A 87 -8.12 21.38 15.11
C SER A 87 -6.74 20.88 14.67
N LEU A 88 -5.87 21.77 14.24
CA LEU A 88 -4.50 21.44 13.85
C LEU A 88 -3.54 21.37 15.06
N ASP A 89 -4.00 21.81 16.23
CA ASP A 89 -3.17 21.88 17.45
C ASP A 89 -3.11 20.54 18.20
N THR A 90 -4.09 19.65 17.94
CA THR A 90 -4.16 18.35 18.58
C THR A 90 -3.41 17.28 17.77
N PRO A 91 -2.76 16.30 18.43
CA PRO A 91 -2.27 15.12 17.75
C PRO A 91 -3.41 14.35 17.08
N GLY A 92 -3.12 13.62 15.98
CA GLY A 92 -4.08 12.67 15.42
C GLY A 92 -4.33 11.51 16.39
N THR A 93 -5.49 10.88 16.25
CA THR A 93 -5.99 9.82 17.14
C THR A 93 -6.15 8.49 16.41
N LEU A 94 -6.46 7.44 17.16
CA LEU A 94 -6.77 6.13 16.58
C LEU A 94 -8.04 6.17 15.72
N GLU A 95 -9.03 6.96 16.12
CA GLU A 95 -10.26 7.15 15.37
C GLU A 95 -10.00 7.81 14.00
N ASP A 96 -9.01 8.68 13.92
CA ASP A 96 -8.58 9.28 12.66
C ASP A 96 -8.06 8.23 11.66
N ILE A 97 -7.48 7.13 12.15
CA ILE A 97 -6.96 6.02 11.34
C ILE A 97 -8.05 5.00 11.04
N LEU A 98 -8.88 4.63 12.04
CA LEU A 98 -9.91 3.61 11.91
C LEU A 98 -11.18 4.11 11.21
N GLN A 99 -11.02 4.80 10.09
CA GLN A 99 -12.13 5.27 9.27
C GLN A 99 -12.53 4.23 8.23
N PRO A 100 -13.82 4.20 7.83
CA PRO A 100 -14.27 3.36 6.72
C PRO A 100 -13.52 3.66 5.41
N GLY A 101 -13.18 2.62 4.65
CA GLY A 101 -12.39 2.73 3.42
C GLY A 101 -12.95 3.70 2.37
N TYR A 102 -14.28 3.89 2.32
CA TYR A 102 -14.90 4.85 1.39
C TYR A 102 -14.62 6.33 1.74
N ARG A 103 -14.02 6.62 2.90
CA ARG A 103 -13.59 7.96 3.31
C ARG A 103 -12.16 8.30 2.90
N GLN A 104 -11.46 7.37 2.25
CA GLN A 104 -10.14 7.65 1.67
C GLN A 104 -10.22 8.83 0.71
N VAL A 105 -9.28 9.76 0.86
CA VAL A 105 -9.11 10.90 -0.05
C VAL A 105 -8.05 10.63 -1.11
N CYS A 106 -7.16 9.69 -0.82
CA CYS A 106 -6.18 9.18 -1.77
C CYS A 106 -5.80 7.76 -1.34
N ALA A 107 -5.57 6.89 -2.30
CA ALA A 107 -4.99 5.57 -2.07
C ALA A 107 -4.11 5.20 -3.25
N GLY A 108 -3.08 4.42 -3.00
CA GLY A 108 -2.18 3.99 -4.06
C GLY A 108 -1.15 2.97 -3.61
N TYR A 109 -0.37 2.55 -4.57
CA TYR A 109 0.75 1.63 -4.34
C TYR A 109 1.87 1.88 -5.35
N ALA A 110 3.08 1.57 -4.94
CA ALA A 110 4.22 1.42 -5.83
C ALA A 110 4.56 -0.06 -5.99
N VAL A 111 4.92 -0.47 -7.19
CA VAL A 111 5.36 -1.84 -7.52
C VAL A 111 6.80 -1.81 -7.97
N TYR A 112 7.64 -2.63 -7.35
CA TYR A 112 9.07 -2.75 -7.64
C TYR A 112 9.33 -4.06 -8.39
N GLY A 113 9.14 -4.05 -9.71
CA GLY A 113 9.30 -5.20 -10.59
C GLY A 113 10.26 -4.93 -11.74
N SER A 114 10.00 -5.51 -12.90
CA SER A 114 10.75 -5.24 -14.13
C SER A 114 10.72 -3.77 -14.56
N SER A 115 9.69 -3.04 -14.12
CA SER A 115 9.62 -1.58 -14.09
C SER A 115 9.09 -1.15 -12.72
N THR A 116 9.49 0.03 -12.25
CA THR A 116 8.88 0.63 -11.05
C THR A 116 7.67 1.46 -11.48
N GLN A 117 6.52 1.15 -10.92
CA GLN A 117 5.28 1.86 -11.22
C GLN A 117 4.65 2.40 -9.96
N LEU A 118 4.12 3.61 -10.03
CA LEU A 118 3.26 4.22 -9.01
C LEU A 118 1.84 4.28 -9.54
N VAL A 119 0.91 3.71 -8.83
CA VAL A 119 -0.52 3.71 -9.14
C VAL A 119 -1.25 4.40 -8.01
N TYR A 120 -2.04 5.43 -8.31
CA TYR A 120 -2.83 6.06 -7.28
C TYR A 120 -4.15 6.65 -7.80
N THR A 121 -5.04 6.92 -6.86
CA THR A 121 -6.31 7.58 -7.10
C THR A 121 -6.56 8.66 -6.05
N THR A 122 -7.20 9.73 -6.47
CA THR A 122 -7.78 10.77 -5.60
C THR A 122 -9.30 10.79 -5.67
N GLY A 123 -9.92 9.67 -6.09
CA GLY A 123 -11.37 9.51 -6.23
C GLY A 123 -11.92 9.82 -7.62
N MET A 124 -11.10 10.29 -8.57
CA MET A 124 -11.52 10.67 -9.92
C MET A 124 -10.96 9.76 -11.02
N GLY A 125 -10.74 8.51 -10.74
CA GLY A 125 -10.11 7.54 -11.61
C GLY A 125 -8.78 7.08 -11.04
N VAL A 126 -8.12 6.19 -11.75
CA VAL A 126 -6.82 5.62 -11.36
C VAL A 126 -5.80 5.99 -12.42
N ASP A 127 -4.68 6.55 -12.01
CA ASP A 127 -3.57 6.88 -12.89
C ASP A 127 -2.35 6.03 -12.57
N VAL A 128 -1.63 5.60 -13.62
CA VAL A 128 -0.41 4.81 -13.51
C VAL A 128 0.76 5.60 -14.05
N PHE A 129 1.81 5.68 -13.26
CA PHE A 129 3.06 6.34 -13.59
C PHE A 129 4.18 5.29 -13.62
N THR A 130 5.06 5.40 -14.60
CA THR A 130 6.24 4.55 -14.69
C THR A 130 7.48 5.39 -14.40
N PHE A 131 8.35 4.88 -13.53
CA PHE A 131 9.61 5.52 -13.20
C PHE A 131 10.59 5.42 -14.36
N ASP A 132 11.11 6.57 -14.80
CA ASP A 132 12.20 6.63 -15.76
C ASP A 132 13.52 6.87 -15.00
N PRO A 133 14.40 5.87 -14.88
CA PRO A 133 15.64 5.99 -14.13
C PRO A 133 16.66 6.92 -14.83
N THR A 134 16.48 7.24 -16.11
CA THR A 134 17.41 8.11 -16.83
C THR A 134 17.29 9.57 -16.43
N ILE A 135 16.08 9.98 -16.03
CA ILE A 135 15.79 11.35 -15.58
C ILE A 135 15.39 11.40 -14.11
N GLY A 136 15.18 10.24 -13.45
CA GLY A 136 14.81 10.16 -12.04
C GLY A 136 13.35 10.58 -11.72
N GLU A 137 12.45 10.51 -12.70
CA GLU A 137 11.06 10.99 -12.56
C GLU A 137 10.02 9.92 -12.91
N PHE A 138 8.84 10.06 -12.31
CA PHE A 138 7.67 9.26 -12.66
C PHE A 138 6.89 9.92 -13.80
N LEU A 139 6.74 9.22 -14.92
CA LEU A 139 6.00 9.69 -16.09
C LEU A 139 4.63 9.02 -16.17
N LEU A 140 3.59 9.80 -16.40
CA LEU A 140 2.23 9.28 -16.58
C LEU A 140 2.19 8.34 -17.79
N SER A 141 2.02 7.05 -17.53
CA SER A 141 2.00 6.01 -18.56
C SER A 141 0.59 5.56 -18.95
N HIS A 142 -0.34 5.50 -17.99
CA HIS A 142 -1.73 5.11 -18.25
C HIS A 142 -2.68 6.00 -17.44
N PRO A 143 -3.29 7.01 -18.07
CA PRO A 143 -4.28 7.85 -17.40
C PRO A 143 -5.65 7.17 -17.32
N GLN A 144 -6.37 7.43 -16.26
CA GLN A 144 -7.79 7.08 -16.11
C GLN A 144 -8.10 5.59 -16.34
N VAL A 145 -7.25 4.72 -15.80
CA VAL A 145 -7.45 3.26 -15.86
C VAL A 145 -8.77 2.89 -15.19
N ARG A 146 -9.52 2.01 -15.85
CA ARG A 146 -10.80 1.50 -15.36
C ARG A 146 -10.86 -0.01 -15.50
N ILE A 147 -11.58 -0.64 -14.59
CA ILE A 147 -11.91 -2.06 -14.68
C ILE A 147 -12.79 -2.26 -15.92
N PRO A 148 -12.45 -3.18 -16.85
CA PRO A 148 -13.27 -3.46 -18.02
C PRO A 148 -14.64 -4.04 -17.61
N PRO A 149 -15.70 -3.86 -18.42
CA PRO A 149 -17.03 -4.37 -18.13
C PRO A 149 -17.09 -5.91 -17.99
N SER A 150 -16.19 -6.62 -18.67
CA SER A 150 -16.03 -8.05 -18.56
C SER A 150 -14.57 -8.43 -18.50
N GLY A 151 -14.23 -9.35 -17.59
CA GLY A 151 -12.88 -9.90 -17.46
C GLY A 151 -12.71 -11.12 -18.38
N LYS A 152 -11.44 -11.38 -18.76
CA LYS A 152 -11.04 -12.58 -19.50
C LYS A 152 -10.11 -13.50 -18.71
N MET A 153 -9.69 -13.05 -17.54
CA MET A 153 -8.75 -13.74 -16.68
C MET A 153 -9.16 -13.57 -15.22
N TYR A 154 -8.91 -14.58 -14.43
CA TYR A 154 -8.95 -14.50 -12.98
C TYR A 154 -7.66 -15.12 -12.42
N SER A 155 -7.32 -14.79 -11.19
CA SER A 155 -6.21 -15.39 -10.47
C SER A 155 -6.62 -15.68 -9.03
N ILE A 156 -6.42 -16.91 -8.61
CA ILE A 156 -6.68 -17.37 -7.25
C ILE A 156 -5.76 -18.56 -6.95
N ASN A 157 -5.39 -18.76 -5.69
CA ASN A 157 -4.60 -19.93 -5.30
C ASN A 157 -5.47 -21.20 -5.26
N GLU A 158 -5.62 -21.86 -6.42
CA GLU A 158 -6.38 -23.12 -6.54
C GLU A 158 -5.71 -24.31 -5.81
N GLY A 159 -4.48 -24.18 -5.36
CA GLY A 159 -3.83 -25.19 -4.51
C GLY A 159 -4.58 -25.44 -3.20
N SER A 160 -5.38 -24.48 -2.76
CA SER A 160 -6.24 -24.58 -1.56
C SER A 160 -7.69 -24.94 -1.89
N TYR A 161 -8.02 -25.34 -3.12
CA TYR A 161 -9.39 -25.62 -3.58
C TYR A 161 -10.18 -26.54 -2.64
N HIS A 162 -9.54 -27.57 -2.12
CA HIS A 162 -10.15 -28.55 -1.20
C HIS A 162 -10.50 -27.99 0.19
N LEU A 163 -9.97 -26.81 0.56
CA LEU A 163 -10.26 -26.12 1.80
C LEU A 163 -11.37 -25.07 1.66
N TRP A 164 -11.81 -24.80 0.43
CA TRP A 164 -12.84 -23.80 0.18
C TRP A 164 -14.23 -24.34 0.49
N ASP A 165 -15.12 -23.46 0.90
CA ASP A 165 -16.53 -23.79 1.00
C ASP A 165 -17.17 -24.06 -0.39
N GLU A 166 -18.28 -24.79 -0.41
CA GLU A 166 -18.93 -25.20 -1.64
C GLU A 166 -19.35 -24.03 -2.53
N ARG A 167 -19.69 -22.87 -1.97
CA ARG A 167 -20.10 -21.68 -2.73
C ARG A 167 -18.94 -21.09 -3.51
N LEU A 168 -17.77 -21.01 -2.89
CA LEU A 168 -16.55 -20.53 -3.54
C LEU A 168 -16.13 -21.51 -4.65
N GLN A 169 -16.18 -22.82 -4.38
CA GLN A 169 -15.89 -23.85 -5.39
C GLN A 169 -16.83 -23.70 -6.60
N GLN A 170 -18.13 -23.60 -6.38
CA GLN A 170 -19.13 -23.40 -7.44
C GLN A 170 -18.90 -22.11 -8.23
N TYR A 171 -18.52 -21.01 -7.54
CA TYR A 171 -18.23 -19.76 -8.23
C TYR A 171 -16.99 -19.86 -9.14
N ILE A 172 -15.94 -20.52 -8.69
CA ILE A 172 -14.76 -20.74 -9.52
C ILE A 172 -15.05 -21.65 -10.71
N GLU A 173 -15.83 -22.73 -10.52
CA GLU A 173 -16.27 -23.58 -11.63
C GLU A 173 -17.14 -22.82 -12.65
N TYR A 174 -18.01 -21.92 -12.17
CA TYR A 174 -18.76 -21.02 -13.05
C TYR A 174 -17.83 -20.12 -13.89
N LEU A 175 -16.76 -19.55 -13.30
CA LEU A 175 -15.80 -18.73 -14.03
C LEU A 175 -15.00 -19.52 -15.09
N LYS A 176 -14.81 -20.82 -14.90
CA LYS A 176 -14.14 -21.71 -15.86
C LYS A 176 -15.02 -22.16 -17.01
N THR A 177 -16.34 -22.07 -16.86
CA THR A 177 -17.28 -22.51 -17.87
C THR A 177 -17.32 -21.50 -19.03
N PRO A 178 -17.01 -21.90 -20.28
CA PRO A 178 -17.12 -21.01 -21.43
C PRO A 178 -18.57 -20.55 -21.60
N SER A 179 -18.77 -19.26 -21.78
CA SER A 179 -20.07 -18.65 -22.13
C SER A 179 -20.33 -18.74 -23.62
#